data_ca762aec03ae52b81fc48356b3a18515
#
_entry.id   ca762aec03ae52b81fc48356b3a18515
#
_cell.length_a   1.000
_cell.length_b   1.000
_cell.length_c   1.000
_cell.angle_alpha   90.00
_cell.angle_beta   90.00
_cell.angle_gamma   90.00
#
_symmetry.space_group_name_H-M   'P 1'
#
loop_
_entity.id
_entity.type
_entity.pdbx_description
1 polymer ?
#
loop_
_entity_poly.entity_id
_entity_poly.type
_entity_poly.pdbx_seq_one_letter_code
_entity_poly.pdbx_strand_id
1 'polypeptide(L)'
;MGAGVAMFDYDNDGWLDLFFVNGARLEDPMPRGASPDKSDPRYWNRLYRNNRDGTFTDMTEKAGLQGHLYGMGVASGDYDNDGNVDLLVTNLGGNILYHNNGDGTFTDITDKSGVRGSAWCTGACFVDYDRDGWLDLIITRYVQWDFNLDVFCGEHRPGYRSYCHPDQFQAITHLVFHNNRDGTFTDVSKKCGIAGSPAKGLGIAIDDFDGDGWPDIFVANDSVAEQLFRNNRDGTFSEIALLSGLAYDQNGHAFAGMGADFGDYRNSGWPSVFVNSLANQKYKLFRNDKGTFDDVTDSIGLGALSMSHSGWGTKWIDYDNDGWLDLFIAQGHVMDNIELTEPTLRHLEPPLLLKNEQGRFSNISHGSGSVFTTPIAARGAAFGDLDNDGFVDIAINCNDGHAIILRNQRDDGNHWITLNLIGTSSNRDAIGAKIRLLSDAGQQTRFVSTAGSYISASDKRAHFGLGSSKKIHLVEITWPSGIVQHLESVHEDQILTIKEPSRL
;
A
#
# COMPACT_ATOMS: atom_id res chain seq x y z
N MET A 1 -5.06 0.19 16.05
CA MET A 1 -4.53 0.15 14.68
C MET A 1 -5.23 1.23 13.90
N GLY A 2 -4.55 1.94 13.02
CA GLY A 2 -5.11 3.07 12.29
C GLY A 2 -5.68 2.68 10.95
N ALA A 3 -6.16 3.66 10.21
CA ALA A 3 -6.88 3.49 8.97
C ALA A 3 -6.04 3.92 7.75
N GLY A 4 -6.36 3.36 6.59
CA GLY A 4 -5.69 3.61 5.33
C GLY A 4 -6.12 4.90 4.64
N VAL A 5 -5.44 5.22 3.55
CA VAL A 5 -5.74 6.32 2.65
C VAL A 5 -5.54 5.87 1.21
N ALA A 6 -6.37 6.34 0.29
CA ALA A 6 -6.18 6.15 -1.15
C ALA A 6 -5.95 7.49 -1.85
N MET A 7 -5.07 7.47 -2.85
CA MET A 7 -4.79 8.58 -3.75
C MET A 7 -5.06 8.12 -5.18
N PHE A 8 -6.09 8.68 -5.83
CA PHE A 8 -6.57 8.24 -7.13
C PHE A 8 -7.44 9.31 -7.78
N ASP A 9 -7.60 9.30 -9.08
CA ASP A 9 -8.48 10.18 -9.84
C ASP A 9 -9.88 9.56 -9.92
N TYR A 10 -10.81 10.01 -9.04
CA TYR A 10 -12.14 9.37 -8.94
C TYR A 10 -13.14 9.87 -9.97
N ASP A 11 -12.95 11.08 -10.53
CA ASP A 11 -13.89 11.68 -11.49
C ASP A 11 -13.28 11.84 -12.90
N ASN A 12 -12.12 11.19 -13.15
CA ASN A 12 -11.40 11.15 -14.43
C ASN A 12 -11.05 12.56 -14.97
N ASP A 13 -10.77 13.50 -14.08
CA ASP A 13 -10.42 14.87 -14.46
C ASP A 13 -8.91 15.08 -14.65
N GLY A 14 -8.09 14.04 -14.44
CA GLY A 14 -6.64 14.01 -14.59
C GLY A 14 -5.87 14.48 -13.36
N TRP A 15 -6.55 14.75 -12.24
CA TRP A 15 -5.97 15.15 -10.97
C TRP A 15 -6.27 14.12 -9.90
N LEU A 16 -5.31 13.85 -9.04
CA LEU A 16 -5.49 12.89 -7.96
C LEU A 16 -6.31 13.49 -6.82
N ASP A 17 -7.23 12.68 -6.33
CA ASP A 17 -8.10 12.93 -5.19
C ASP A 17 -7.69 12.08 -3.99
N LEU A 18 -8.29 12.34 -2.83
CA LEU A 18 -7.94 11.69 -1.58
C LEU A 18 -9.15 11.02 -0.93
N PHE A 19 -9.01 9.74 -0.59
CA PHE A 19 -10.01 9.05 0.22
C PHE A 19 -9.39 8.53 1.50
N PHE A 20 -9.87 9.03 2.64
CA PHE A 20 -9.44 8.63 3.98
C PHE A 20 -10.44 7.66 4.60
N VAL A 21 -9.97 6.50 4.99
CA VAL A 21 -10.75 5.55 5.78
C VAL A 21 -10.77 6.00 7.23
N ASN A 22 -11.90 5.86 7.90
CA ASN A 22 -12.02 6.20 9.29
C ASN A 22 -12.66 5.04 10.09
N GLY A 23 -12.34 4.95 11.38
CA GLY A 23 -12.93 4.00 12.31
C GLY A 23 -14.42 4.28 12.56
N ALA A 24 -14.89 3.89 13.72
CA ALA A 24 -16.23 4.15 14.19
C ALA A 24 -16.19 4.34 15.71
N ARG A 25 -17.25 4.88 16.29
CA ARG A 25 -17.38 4.97 17.74
C ARG A 25 -17.45 3.57 18.35
N LEU A 26 -16.61 3.31 19.32
CA LEU A 26 -16.59 2.11 20.13
C LEU A 26 -16.95 2.45 21.58
N GLU A 27 -17.59 1.54 22.27
CA GLU A 27 -17.72 1.54 23.73
C GLU A 27 -16.69 0.56 24.32
N ASP A 28 -16.26 0.80 25.54
CA ASP A 28 -15.28 -0.04 26.21
C ASP A 28 -15.78 -0.43 27.62
N PRO A 29 -16.21 -1.70 27.84
CA PRO A 29 -16.36 -2.75 26.84
C PRO A 29 -17.55 -2.53 25.89
N MET A 30 -17.46 -3.05 24.67
CA MET A 30 -18.61 -3.07 23.77
C MET A 30 -19.73 -3.95 24.33
N PRO A 31 -20.99 -3.51 24.32
CA PRO A 31 -22.11 -4.35 24.68
C PRO A 31 -22.19 -5.60 23.78
N ARG A 32 -22.54 -6.74 24.38
CA ARG A 32 -22.63 -8.00 23.63
C ARG A 32 -23.63 -7.89 22.47
N GLY A 33 -23.18 -8.19 21.26
CA GLY A 33 -23.99 -8.10 20.04
C GLY A 33 -24.13 -6.68 19.46
N ALA A 34 -23.49 -5.67 20.09
CA ALA A 34 -23.46 -4.32 19.53
C ALA A 34 -22.49 -4.26 18.33
N SER A 35 -22.77 -3.36 17.41
CA SER A 35 -21.90 -3.01 16.29
C SER A 35 -21.25 -1.65 16.52
N PRO A 36 -20.07 -1.38 15.94
CA PRO A 36 -19.49 -0.05 15.95
C PRO A 36 -20.46 1.02 15.39
N ASP A 37 -20.55 2.17 16.06
CA ASP A 37 -21.45 3.24 15.64
C ASP A 37 -20.71 4.23 14.73
N LYS A 38 -21.16 4.36 13.49
CA LYS A 38 -20.66 5.30 12.48
C LYS A 38 -21.70 6.37 12.09
N SER A 39 -22.73 6.54 12.87
CA SER A 39 -23.81 7.51 12.60
C SER A 39 -23.35 8.98 12.73
N ASP A 40 -22.38 9.26 13.62
CA ASP A 40 -21.82 10.60 13.78
C ASP A 40 -20.84 10.91 12.61
N PRO A 41 -21.02 12.06 11.90
CA PRO A 41 -20.14 12.45 10.79
C PRO A 41 -18.64 12.51 11.12
N ARG A 42 -18.26 12.62 12.37
CA ARG A 42 -16.84 12.57 12.80
C ARG A 42 -16.18 11.24 12.49
N TYR A 43 -16.94 10.17 12.38
CA TYR A 43 -16.44 8.82 12.09
C TYR A 43 -16.59 8.40 10.62
N TRP A 44 -17.21 9.25 9.77
CA TRP A 44 -17.32 8.92 8.34
C TRP A 44 -15.95 8.81 7.68
N ASN A 45 -15.83 7.93 6.70
CA ASN A 45 -14.75 8.03 5.72
C ASN A 45 -14.85 9.39 5.04
N ARG A 46 -13.79 9.84 4.36
CA ARG A 46 -13.77 11.15 3.70
C ARG A 46 -13.25 11.03 2.29
N LEU A 47 -14.03 11.50 1.32
CA LEU A 47 -13.58 11.74 -0.05
C LEU A 47 -13.38 13.24 -0.25
N TYR A 48 -12.17 13.62 -0.64
CA TYR A 48 -11.79 14.99 -0.93
C TYR A 48 -11.41 15.13 -2.40
N ARG A 49 -12.18 15.92 -3.13
CA ARG A 49 -11.88 16.29 -4.52
C ARG A 49 -10.82 17.38 -4.56
N ASN A 50 -9.82 17.19 -5.40
CA ASN A 50 -8.78 18.18 -5.67
C ASN A 50 -9.33 19.35 -6.50
N ASN A 51 -9.22 20.58 -6.01
CA ASN A 51 -9.69 21.78 -6.73
C ASN A 51 -8.62 22.35 -7.70
N ARG A 52 -7.45 21.69 -7.83
CA ARG A 52 -6.33 22.13 -8.70
C ARG A 52 -5.66 23.43 -8.31
N ASP A 53 -5.93 23.94 -7.14
CA ASP A 53 -5.37 25.19 -6.59
C ASP A 53 -4.70 24.98 -5.22
N GLY A 54 -4.44 23.71 -4.85
CA GLY A 54 -3.90 23.31 -3.56
C GLY A 54 -4.95 23.19 -2.45
N THR A 55 -6.24 23.33 -2.78
CA THR A 55 -7.36 23.12 -1.86
C THR A 55 -8.18 21.90 -2.26
N PHE A 56 -9.00 21.39 -1.32
CA PHE A 56 -9.84 20.23 -1.54
C PHE A 56 -11.28 20.51 -1.09
N THR A 57 -12.24 19.88 -1.78
CA THR A 57 -13.66 19.92 -1.44
C THR A 57 -14.12 18.57 -0.91
N ASP A 58 -14.76 18.54 0.27
CA ASP A 58 -15.37 17.32 0.83
C ASP A 58 -16.59 16.90 -0.01
N MET A 59 -16.46 15.75 -0.65
CA MET A 59 -17.50 15.15 -1.51
C MET A 59 -18.15 13.93 -0.88
N THR A 60 -17.80 13.57 0.35
CA THR A 60 -18.16 12.32 1.03
C THR A 60 -19.65 12.01 0.99
N GLU A 61 -20.49 12.97 1.39
CA GLU A 61 -21.93 12.77 1.45
C GLU A 61 -22.55 12.66 0.04
N LYS A 62 -22.12 13.54 -0.88
CA LYS A 62 -22.58 13.52 -2.27
C LYS A 62 -22.17 12.24 -2.98
N ALA A 63 -20.96 11.74 -2.71
CA ALA A 63 -20.45 10.52 -3.30
C ALA A 63 -21.03 9.23 -2.68
N GLY A 64 -21.67 9.30 -1.51
CA GLY A 64 -22.22 8.13 -0.82
C GLY A 64 -21.17 7.26 -0.11
N LEU A 65 -20.02 7.85 0.28
CA LEU A 65 -18.85 7.13 0.78
C LEU A 65 -18.65 7.22 2.31
N GLN A 66 -19.68 7.54 3.08
CA GLN A 66 -19.59 7.66 4.56
C GLN A 66 -19.12 6.37 5.24
N GLY A 67 -19.48 5.22 4.66
CA GLY A 67 -19.26 3.91 5.24
C GLY A 67 -20.20 3.61 6.42
N HIS A 68 -20.24 2.35 6.86
CA HIS A 68 -21.12 1.91 7.95
C HIS A 68 -20.47 0.90 8.90
N LEU A 69 -19.20 0.52 8.68
CA LEU A 69 -18.42 -0.40 9.51
C LEU A 69 -17.18 0.32 10.10
N TYR A 70 -16.47 -0.36 10.98
CA TYR A 70 -15.18 0.13 11.48
C TYR A 70 -14.11 -0.05 10.40
N GLY A 71 -13.79 1.05 9.71
CA GLY A 71 -12.87 1.03 8.57
C GLY A 71 -11.42 0.76 8.97
N MET A 72 -10.74 0.00 8.15
CA MET A 72 -9.32 -0.35 8.29
C MET A 72 -8.51 0.14 7.09
N GLY A 73 -8.58 -0.51 5.96
CA GLY A 73 -7.79 -0.25 4.77
C GLY A 73 -8.65 0.07 3.55
N VAL A 74 -7.97 0.41 2.47
CA VAL A 74 -8.59 0.70 1.17
C VAL A 74 -7.71 0.19 0.04
N ALA A 75 -8.36 -0.31 -1.02
CA ALA A 75 -7.76 -0.58 -2.32
C ALA A 75 -8.56 0.16 -3.40
N SER A 76 -7.87 0.60 -4.46
CA SER A 76 -8.46 1.26 -5.62
C SER A 76 -8.11 0.50 -6.90
N GLY A 77 -9.06 0.38 -7.83
CA GLY A 77 -8.89 -0.27 -9.12
C GLY A 77 -10.20 -0.36 -9.91
N ASP A 78 -10.12 -0.29 -11.22
CA ASP A 78 -11.24 -0.43 -12.15
C ASP A 78 -11.52 -1.93 -12.37
N TYR A 79 -12.35 -2.53 -11.48
CA TYR A 79 -12.56 -3.99 -11.49
C TYR A 79 -13.45 -4.45 -12.63
N ASP A 80 -14.29 -3.59 -13.20
CA ASP A 80 -15.23 -3.96 -14.28
C ASP A 80 -14.83 -3.38 -15.66
N ASN A 81 -13.65 -2.77 -15.73
CA ASN A 81 -13.06 -2.22 -16.96
C ASN A 81 -13.91 -1.11 -17.63
N ASP A 82 -14.75 -0.39 -16.85
CA ASP A 82 -15.61 0.67 -17.39
C ASP A 82 -14.87 2.02 -17.51
N GLY A 83 -13.69 2.15 -16.92
CA GLY A 83 -12.83 3.32 -16.95
C GLY A 83 -12.99 4.23 -15.73
N ASN A 84 -13.80 3.83 -14.75
CA ASN A 84 -13.93 4.54 -13.49
C ASN A 84 -13.29 3.72 -12.36
N VAL A 85 -12.48 4.37 -11.53
CA VAL A 85 -11.78 3.64 -10.46
C VAL A 85 -12.72 3.38 -9.30
N ASP A 86 -12.85 2.10 -8.93
CA ASP A 86 -13.67 1.61 -7.81
C ASP A 86 -12.88 1.54 -6.50
N LEU A 87 -13.58 1.37 -5.38
CA LEU A 87 -12.97 1.28 -4.06
C LEU A 87 -13.42 0.03 -3.30
N LEU A 88 -12.48 -0.72 -2.77
CA LEU A 88 -12.71 -1.69 -1.71
C LEU A 88 -12.25 -1.12 -0.37
N VAL A 89 -13.14 -1.03 0.61
CA VAL A 89 -12.81 -0.65 1.99
C VAL A 89 -12.85 -1.90 2.87
N THR A 90 -11.71 -2.24 3.46
CA THR A 90 -11.64 -3.33 4.44
C THR A 90 -12.07 -2.83 5.82
N ASN A 91 -12.70 -3.70 6.61
CA ASN A 91 -13.24 -3.30 7.90
C ASN A 91 -13.10 -4.45 8.92
N LEU A 92 -13.30 -4.10 10.17
CA LEU A 92 -13.60 -5.08 11.19
C LEU A 92 -15.02 -5.61 10.98
N GLY A 93 -15.12 -6.91 10.70
CA GLY A 93 -16.39 -7.61 10.48
C GLY A 93 -16.82 -7.76 9.03
N GLY A 94 -16.01 -7.32 8.05
CA GLY A 94 -16.26 -7.51 6.61
C GLY A 94 -15.73 -6.40 5.75
N ASN A 95 -15.97 -6.47 4.45
CA ASN A 95 -15.51 -5.49 3.48
C ASN A 95 -16.70 -4.74 2.88
N ILE A 96 -16.43 -3.60 2.23
CA ILE A 96 -17.40 -2.85 1.44
C ILE A 96 -16.78 -2.60 0.08
N LEU A 97 -17.44 -3.06 -0.99
CA LEU A 97 -17.06 -2.75 -2.37
C LEU A 97 -17.98 -1.67 -2.92
N TYR A 98 -17.41 -0.56 -3.30
CA TYR A 98 -18.07 0.56 -3.92
C TYR A 98 -17.77 0.61 -5.42
N HIS A 99 -18.81 0.52 -6.25
CA HIS A 99 -18.73 0.76 -7.68
C HIS A 99 -18.85 2.26 -7.96
N ASN A 100 -17.93 2.80 -8.74
CA ASN A 100 -17.92 4.19 -9.19
C ASN A 100 -18.88 4.36 -10.38
N ASN A 101 -19.95 5.13 -10.20
CA ASN A 101 -20.98 5.31 -11.23
C ASN A 101 -20.55 6.24 -12.39
N GLY A 102 -19.35 6.82 -12.36
CA GLY A 102 -18.82 7.74 -13.38
C GLY A 102 -19.47 9.14 -13.38
N ASP A 103 -20.34 9.44 -12.41
CA ASP A 103 -21.03 10.72 -12.26
C ASP A 103 -20.64 11.46 -10.96
N GLY A 104 -19.56 11.00 -10.31
CA GLY A 104 -19.07 11.50 -9.02
C GLY A 104 -19.76 10.90 -7.82
N THR A 105 -20.56 9.84 -8.00
CA THR A 105 -21.19 9.05 -6.94
C THR A 105 -20.73 7.60 -6.96
N PHE A 106 -20.90 6.90 -5.83
CA PHE A 106 -20.56 5.49 -5.68
C PHE A 106 -21.76 4.70 -5.18
N THR A 107 -21.86 3.45 -5.61
CA THR A 107 -22.88 2.49 -5.16
C THR A 107 -22.23 1.37 -4.36
N ASP A 108 -22.68 1.12 -3.13
CA ASP A 108 -22.31 -0.07 -2.37
C ASP A 108 -22.91 -1.33 -3.03
N ILE A 109 -22.04 -2.15 -3.60
CA ILE A 109 -22.42 -3.41 -4.29
C ILE A 109 -21.97 -4.65 -3.52
N THR A 110 -21.58 -4.51 -2.28
CA THR A 110 -20.96 -5.57 -1.46
C THR A 110 -21.77 -6.86 -1.45
N ASP A 111 -23.07 -6.77 -1.21
CA ASP A 111 -23.94 -7.96 -1.14
C ASP A 111 -24.14 -8.60 -2.53
N LYS A 112 -24.22 -7.80 -3.57
CA LYS A 112 -24.36 -8.28 -4.96
C LYS A 112 -23.06 -8.92 -5.43
N SER A 113 -21.91 -8.33 -5.11
CA SER A 113 -20.60 -8.79 -5.56
C SER A 113 -20.10 -10.04 -4.85
N GLY A 114 -20.58 -10.31 -3.63
CA GLY A 114 -20.16 -11.48 -2.83
C GLY A 114 -18.83 -11.31 -2.08
N VAL A 115 -18.21 -10.12 -2.06
CA VAL A 115 -16.90 -9.88 -1.45
C VAL A 115 -16.93 -9.51 0.03
N ARG A 116 -18.09 -9.54 0.69
CA ARG A 116 -18.22 -9.10 2.09
C ARG A 116 -17.15 -9.67 3.01
N GLY A 117 -16.83 -10.96 2.89
CA GLY A 117 -15.90 -11.61 3.79
C GLY A 117 -16.36 -11.55 5.24
N SER A 118 -15.44 -11.81 6.17
CA SER A 118 -15.70 -11.75 7.60
C SER A 118 -14.40 -11.60 8.38
N ALA A 119 -14.52 -11.41 9.70
CA ALA A 119 -13.41 -11.22 10.63
C ALA A 119 -12.70 -9.86 10.45
N TRP A 120 -11.49 -9.75 10.96
CA TRP A 120 -10.71 -8.51 10.92
C TRP A 120 -9.93 -8.42 9.62
N CYS A 121 -10.51 -7.76 8.60
CA CYS A 121 -9.84 -7.49 7.33
C CYS A 121 -8.96 -6.23 7.46
N THR A 122 -7.78 -6.26 6.86
CA THR A 122 -6.75 -5.22 6.99
C THR A 122 -6.32 -4.66 5.63
N GLY A 123 -5.24 -5.12 5.03
CA GLY A 123 -4.83 -4.70 3.70
C GLY A 123 -5.67 -5.34 2.59
N ALA A 124 -5.68 -4.71 1.43
CA ALA A 124 -6.26 -5.27 0.22
C ALA A 124 -5.55 -4.73 -1.02
N CYS A 125 -5.68 -5.44 -2.13
CA CYS A 125 -5.26 -4.95 -3.43
C CYS A 125 -6.13 -5.54 -4.54
N PHE A 126 -6.26 -4.78 -5.62
CA PHE A 126 -6.70 -5.28 -6.91
C PHE A 126 -5.50 -5.80 -7.70
N VAL A 127 -5.63 -6.95 -8.33
CA VAL A 127 -4.59 -7.60 -9.14
C VAL A 127 -5.21 -8.56 -10.14
N ASP A 128 -4.71 -8.60 -11.34
CA ASP A 128 -5.08 -9.61 -12.36
C ASP A 128 -4.11 -10.80 -12.20
N TYR A 129 -4.40 -11.68 -11.19
CA TYR A 129 -3.44 -12.73 -10.81
C TYR A 129 -3.39 -13.88 -11.81
N ASP A 130 -4.43 -14.11 -12.60
CA ASP A 130 -4.49 -15.16 -13.61
C ASP A 130 -4.36 -14.64 -15.05
N ARG A 131 -4.14 -13.34 -15.21
CA ARG A 131 -3.89 -12.61 -16.47
C ARG A 131 -5.03 -12.78 -17.47
N ASP A 132 -6.24 -12.78 -16.97
CA ASP A 132 -7.46 -12.90 -17.79
C ASP A 132 -8.00 -11.54 -18.28
N GLY A 133 -7.36 -10.43 -17.85
CA GLY A 133 -7.70 -9.06 -18.22
C GLY A 133 -8.70 -8.38 -17.29
N TRP A 134 -9.02 -9.01 -16.14
CA TRP A 134 -9.93 -8.47 -15.13
C TRP A 134 -9.24 -8.45 -13.77
N LEU A 135 -9.51 -7.41 -13.00
CA LEU A 135 -8.92 -7.28 -11.68
C LEU A 135 -9.66 -8.16 -10.66
N ASP A 136 -8.90 -9.03 -10.02
CA ASP A 136 -9.28 -9.84 -8.87
C ASP A 136 -9.00 -9.09 -7.57
N LEU A 137 -9.41 -9.65 -6.44
CA LEU A 137 -9.19 -9.07 -5.12
C LEU A 137 -8.41 -10.00 -4.20
N ILE A 138 -7.40 -9.46 -3.54
CA ILE A 138 -6.69 -10.11 -2.43
C ILE A 138 -6.88 -9.27 -1.19
N ILE A 139 -7.25 -9.91 -0.07
CA ILE A 139 -7.54 -9.24 1.20
C ILE A 139 -6.78 -9.94 2.31
N THR A 140 -5.93 -9.21 3.02
CA THR A 140 -5.26 -9.74 4.20
C THR A 140 -6.20 -9.69 5.40
N ARG A 141 -6.03 -10.67 6.31
CA ARG A 141 -6.76 -10.72 7.57
C ARG A 141 -5.78 -10.85 8.73
N TYR A 142 -6.13 -10.23 9.85
CA TYR A 142 -5.22 -10.11 10.98
C TYR A 142 -5.30 -11.30 11.92
N VAL A 143 -6.33 -11.34 12.77
CA VAL A 143 -6.50 -12.38 13.78
C VAL A 143 -7.97 -12.77 13.90
N GLN A 144 -8.23 -13.94 14.46
CA GLN A 144 -9.57 -14.36 14.85
C GLN A 144 -9.98 -13.56 16.08
N TRP A 145 -10.71 -12.49 15.86
CA TRP A 145 -11.19 -11.60 16.90
C TRP A 145 -12.53 -10.97 16.54
N ASP A 146 -13.38 -10.82 17.53
CA ASP A 146 -14.58 -9.99 17.50
C ASP A 146 -14.82 -9.39 18.91
N PHE A 147 -15.80 -8.53 19.04
CA PHE A 147 -16.10 -7.86 20.32
C PHE A 147 -16.52 -8.83 21.46
N ASN A 148 -16.89 -10.08 21.17
CA ASN A 148 -17.17 -11.09 22.18
C ASN A 148 -15.91 -11.79 22.67
N LEU A 149 -14.82 -11.70 21.92
CA LEU A 149 -13.49 -12.24 22.25
C LEU A 149 -12.56 -11.17 22.83
N ASP A 150 -13.07 -9.98 23.13
CA ASP A 150 -12.28 -8.92 23.73
C ASP A 150 -11.77 -9.32 25.12
N VAL A 151 -10.46 -9.20 25.32
CA VAL A 151 -9.78 -9.51 26.58
C VAL A 151 -9.07 -8.24 27.06
N PHE A 152 -8.98 -8.10 28.39
CA PHE A 152 -8.26 -7.00 28.97
C PHE A 152 -6.75 -7.30 28.98
N CYS A 153 -5.97 -6.37 28.43
CA CYS A 153 -4.51 -6.39 28.49
C CYS A 153 -3.96 -5.12 29.14
N GLY A 154 -2.79 -5.20 29.75
CA GLY A 154 -2.22 -4.12 30.57
C GLY A 154 -2.49 -4.28 32.07
N GLU A 155 -2.34 -3.23 32.84
CA GLU A 155 -2.55 -3.22 34.28
C GLU A 155 -3.96 -2.75 34.64
N HIS A 156 -4.59 -3.35 35.67
CA HIS A 156 -5.91 -2.94 36.17
C HIS A 156 -5.83 -1.64 36.99
N ARG A 157 -5.33 -0.56 36.37
CA ARG A 157 -5.36 0.79 36.93
C ARG A 157 -5.64 1.79 35.80
N PRO A 158 -6.23 2.98 36.11
CA PRO A 158 -6.55 3.99 35.10
C PRO A 158 -5.36 4.39 34.24
N GLY A 159 -5.54 4.41 32.92
CA GLY A 159 -4.53 4.79 31.93
C GLY A 159 -3.55 3.69 31.53
N TYR A 160 -3.60 2.49 32.13
CA TYR A 160 -2.66 1.38 31.86
C TYR A 160 -3.26 0.21 31.08
N ARG A 161 -4.46 0.38 30.52
CA ARG A 161 -4.96 -0.57 29.54
C ARG A 161 -4.12 -0.48 28.27
N SER A 162 -3.72 -1.63 27.71
CA SER A 162 -2.92 -1.72 26.50
C SER A 162 -3.59 -2.57 25.44
N TYR A 163 -3.15 -2.45 24.19
CA TYR A 163 -3.48 -3.44 23.16
C TYR A 163 -2.87 -4.77 23.52
N CYS A 164 -3.64 -5.84 23.28
CA CYS A 164 -3.14 -7.20 23.49
C CYS A 164 -2.12 -7.57 22.42
N HIS A 165 -1.05 -8.24 22.82
CA HIS A 165 -0.10 -8.81 21.87
C HIS A 165 -0.83 -9.81 20.96
N PRO A 166 -0.57 -9.84 19.65
CA PRO A 166 -1.30 -10.71 18.71
C PRO A 166 -1.19 -12.20 19.01
N ASP A 167 -0.24 -12.65 19.81
CA ASP A 167 -0.12 -14.04 20.24
C ASP A 167 -1.25 -14.51 21.17
N GLN A 168 -2.06 -13.59 21.69
CA GLN A 168 -3.28 -13.91 22.42
C GLN A 168 -4.39 -14.46 21.50
N PHE A 169 -4.27 -14.27 20.19
CA PHE A 169 -5.31 -14.57 19.22
C PHE A 169 -4.80 -15.53 18.14
N GLN A 170 -5.71 -16.32 17.59
CA GLN A 170 -5.39 -17.25 16.51
C GLN A 170 -5.17 -16.50 15.20
N ALA A 171 -4.15 -16.93 14.45
CA ALA A 171 -3.94 -16.52 13.05
C ALA A 171 -5.09 -17.02 12.16
N ILE A 172 -5.40 -16.28 11.12
CA ILE A 172 -6.44 -16.64 10.14
C ILE A 172 -5.90 -16.53 8.71
N THR A 173 -6.57 -17.18 7.77
CA THR A 173 -6.15 -17.18 6.36
C THR A 173 -6.60 -15.92 5.63
N HIS A 174 -5.85 -15.51 4.61
CA HIS A 174 -6.21 -14.42 3.72
C HIS A 174 -7.31 -14.83 2.74
N LEU A 175 -7.91 -13.86 2.05
CA LEU A 175 -8.96 -14.08 1.07
C LEU A 175 -8.47 -13.72 -0.33
N VAL A 176 -8.88 -14.53 -1.31
CA VAL A 176 -8.74 -14.26 -2.74
C VAL A 176 -10.09 -14.43 -3.39
N PHE A 177 -10.52 -13.39 -4.10
CA PHE A 177 -11.76 -13.37 -4.84
C PHE A 177 -11.46 -13.22 -6.32
N HIS A 178 -11.84 -14.24 -7.12
CA HIS A 178 -11.74 -14.20 -8.57
C HIS A 178 -12.92 -13.44 -9.16
N ASN A 179 -12.64 -12.55 -10.10
CA ASN A 179 -13.64 -11.74 -10.80
C ASN A 179 -14.39 -12.55 -11.86
N ASN A 180 -15.70 -12.67 -11.73
CA ASN A 180 -16.52 -13.42 -12.68
C ASN A 180 -16.90 -12.63 -13.95
N ARG A 181 -16.45 -11.37 -14.10
CA ARG A 181 -16.69 -10.47 -15.24
C ARG A 181 -18.15 -10.04 -15.40
N ASP A 182 -18.97 -10.20 -14.38
CA ASP A 182 -20.39 -9.84 -14.36
C ASP A 182 -20.76 -8.96 -13.16
N GLY A 183 -19.74 -8.38 -12.51
CA GLY A 183 -19.86 -7.57 -11.29
C GLY A 183 -19.95 -8.41 -10.02
N THR A 184 -19.71 -9.72 -10.11
CA THR A 184 -19.63 -10.63 -8.96
C THR A 184 -18.26 -11.26 -8.84
N PHE A 185 -17.95 -11.79 -7.66
CA PHE A 185 -16.68 -12.44 -7.36
C PHE A 185 -16.91 -13.81 -6.72
N THR A 186 -15.99 -14.73 -6.95
CA THR A 186 -15.98 -16.06 -6.34
C THR A 186 -14.81 -16.17 -5.36
N ASP A 187 -15.07 -16.54 -4.11
CA ASP A 187 -14.02 -16.87 -3.14
C ASP A 187 -13.27 -18.14 -3.59
N VAL A 188 -12.04 -17.95 -4.01
CA VAL A 188 -11.13 -19.01 -4.45
C VAL A 188 -9.98 -19.28 -3.48
N SER A 189 -9.99 -18.69 -2.28
CA SER A 189 -8.91 -18.74 -1.30
C SER A 189 -8.38 -20.15 -1.01
N LYS A 190 -9.29 -21.13 -0.93
CA LYS A 190 -8.92 -22.55 -0.76
C LYS A 190 -8.38 -23.15 -2.04
N LYS A 191 -9.01 -22.86 -3.18
CA LYS A 191 -8.65 -23.42 -4.49
C LYS A 191 -7.28 -22.93 -4.93
N CYS A 192 -6.98 -21.65 -4.72
CA CYS A 192 -5.71 -21.05 -5.10
C CYS A 192 -4.56 -21.33 -4.12
N GLY A 193 -4.81 -21.99 -2.99
CA GLY A 193 -3.79 -22.42 -2.03
C GLY A 193 -3.49 -21.43 -0.90
N ILE A 194 -3.86 -20.17 -1.00
CA ILE A 194 -3.57 -19.12 0.01
C ILE A 194 -4.17 -19.47 1.38
N ALA A 195 -5.34 -20.10 1.42
CA ALA A 195 -5.97 -20.55 2.66
C ALA A 195 -5.22 -21.68 3.39
N GLY A 196 -4.15 -22.23 2.81
CA GLY A 196 -3.30 -23.23 3.47
C GLY A 196 -2.34 -22.68 4.51
N SER A 197 -2.12 -21.35 4.53
CA SER A 197 -1.10 -20.69 5.36
C SER A 197 -1.72 -19.58 6.21
N PRO A 198 -2.33 -19.89 7.38
CA PRO A 198 -2.88 -18.86 8.26
C PRO A 198 -1.75 -18.00 8.85
N ALA A 199 -1.99 -16.67 8.90
CA ALA A 199 -1.04 -15.68 9.40
C ALA A 199 -1.76 -14.50 10.06
N LYS A 200 -1.05 -13.42 10.33
CA LYS A 200 -1.56 -12.19 10.97
C LYS A 200 -1.28 -11.00 10.05
N GLY A 201 -1.87 -11.05 8.84
CA GLY A 201 -1.55 -10.13 7.76
C GLY A 201 -2.02 -8.71 7.98
N LEU A 202 -1.17 -7.77 7.60
CA LEU A 202 -1.40 -6.32 7.64
C LEU A 202 -1.13 -5.70 6.25
N GLY A 203 0.10 -5.32 5.95
CA GLY A 203 0.48 -4.78 4.65
C GLY A 203 0.49 -5.85 3.55
N ILE A 204 0.26 -5.41 2.31
CA ILE A 204 0.33 -6.26 1.11
C ILE A 204 1.09 -5.52 0.02
N ALA A 205 2.00 -6.20 -0.66
CA ALA A 205 2.74 -5.68 -1.80
C ALA A 205 2.74 -6.69 -2.95
N ILE A 206 2.70 -6.20 -4.17
CA ILE A 206 2.62 -7.00 -5.40
C ILE A 206 3.74 -6.60 -6.34
N ASP A 207 4.46 -7.59 -6.86
CA ASP A 207 5.45 -7.42 -7.95
C ASP A 207 5.72 -8.79 -8.61
N ASP A 208 6.44 -8.80 -9.70
CA ASP A 208 7.02 -9.97 -10.35
C ASP A 208 8.45 -10.15 -9.81
N PHE A 209 8.58 -10.76 -8.61
CA PHE A 209 9.87 -10.79 -7.90
C PHE A 209 10.89 -11.74 -8.54
N ASP A 210 10.45 -12.78 -9.23
CA ASP A 210 11.32 -13.79 -9.85
C ASP A 210 11.49 -13.60 -11.38
N GLY A 211 10.88 -12.54 -11.93
CA GLY A 211 11.03 -12.13 -13.33
C GLY A 211 10.32 -13.05 -14.33
N ASP A 212 9.32 -13.80 -13.88
CA ASP A 212 8.60 -14.77 -14.71
C ASP A 212 7.39 -14.17 -15.45
N GLY A 213 7.08 -12.90 -15.18
CA GLY A 213 6.02 -12.12 -15.82
C GLY A 213 4.66 -12.28 -15.17
N TRP A 214 4.54 -12.94 -14.02
CA TRP A 214 3.29 -13.09 -13.27
C TRP A 214 3.36 -12.34 -11.93
N PRO A 215 2.25 -11.75 -11.48
CA PRO A 215 2.25 -11.05 -10.20
C PRO A 215 2.33 -12.03 -9.03
N ASP A 216 3.25 -11.76 -8.11
CA ASP A 216 3.43 -12.45 -6.85
C ASP A 216 2.98 -11.56 -5.69
N ILE A 217 2.72 -12.17 -4.53
CA ILE A 217 2.12 -11.49 -3.40
C ILE A 217 3.03 -11.60 -2.18
N PHE A 218 3.43 -10.47 -1.63
CA PHE A 218 4.06 -10.41 -0.31
C PHE A 218 3.06 -9.90 0.72
N VAL A 219 3.00 -10.57 1.88
CA VAL A 219 2.17 -10.14 3.02
C VAL A 219 3.04 -9.92 4.24
N ALA A 220 3.03 -8.68 4.75
CA ALA A 220 3.64 -8.33 6.03
C ALA A 220 2.74 -8.82 7.18
N ASN A 221 3.34 -9.59 8.09
CA ASN A 221 2.65 -10.25 9.18
C ASN A 221 3.11 -9.78 10.56
N ASP A 222 2.19 -9.58 11.48
CA ASP A 222 2.52 -9.13 12.83
C ASP A 222 2.97 -10.29 13.71
N SER A 223 4.28 -10.30 14.06
CA SER A 223 4.89 -11.21 15.05
C SER A 223 4.83 -12.71 14.70
N VAL A 224 4.64 -13.02 13.39
CA VAL A 224 4.77 -14.37 12.84
C VAL A 224 5.60 -14.31 11.55
N ALA A 225 5.87 -15.44 10.91
CA ALA A 225 6.60 -15.48 9.65
C ALA A 225 5.94 -14.59 8.60
N GLU A 226 6.73 -13.81 7.87
CA GLU A 226 6.28 -13.13 6.66
C GLU A 226 5.89 -14.14 5.59
N GLN A 227 5.04 -13.76 4.64
CA GLN A 227 4.60 -14.66 3.58
C GLN A 227 4.92 -14.11 2.20
N LEU A 228 5.42 -15.00 1.32
CA LEU A 228 5.61 -14.74 -0.10
C LEU A 228 4.89 -15.82 -0.89
N PHE A 229 3.82 -15.45 -1.55
CA PHE A 229 3.04 -16.33 -2.41
C PHE A 229 3.50 -16.16 -3.86
N ARG A 230 4.27 -17.13 -4.35
CA ARG A 230 4.66 -17.19 -5.76
C ARG A 230 3.50 -17.71 -6.59
N ASN A 231 3.20 -17.03 -7.69
CA ASN A 231 2.20 -17.43 -8.66
C ASN A 231 2.68 -18.67 -9.45
N ASN A 232 1.89 -19.73 -9.45
CA ASN A 232 2.23 -20.97 -10.18
C ASN A 232 1.77 -20.94 -11.66
N ARG A 233 1.16 -19.83 -12.14
CA ARG A 233 0.67 -19.62 -13.52
C ARG A 233 -0.49 -20.54 -13.92
N ASP A 234 -1.15 -21.14 -12.96
CA ASP A 234 -2.30 -22.05 -13.15
C ASP A 234 -3.51 -21.67 -12.28
N GLY A 235 -3.50 -20.42 -11.77
CA GLY A 235 -4.52 -19.89 -10.86
C GLY A 235 -4.31 -20.31 -9.41
N THR A 236 -3.12 -20.85 -9.08
CA THR A 236 -2.74 -21.21 -7.70
C THR A 236 -1.46 -20.51 -7.26
N PHE A 237 -1.21 -20.51 -5.96
CA PHE A 237 -0.02 -19.93 -5.35
C PHE A 237 0.70 -20.94 -4.46
N SER A 238 2.02 -20.81 -4.38
CA SER A 238 2.88 -21.52 -3.43
C SER A 238 3.46 -20.54 -2.42
N GLU A 239 3.24 -20.78 -1.12
CA GLU A 239 3.90 -20.02 -0.07
C GLU A 239 5.37 -20.45 0.02
N ILE A 240 6.30 -19.52 -0.21
CA ILE A 240 7.73 -19.82 -0.33
C ILE A 240 8.64 -18.88 0.48
N ALA A 241 8.11 -18.05 1.38
CA ALA A 241 8.90 -17.05 2.10
C ALA A 241 10.10 -17.67 2.84
N LEU A 242 9.91 -18.84 3.48
CA LEU A 242 11.02 -19.53 4.14
C LEU A 242 12.11 -19.97 3.16
N LEU A 243 11.73 -20.49 2.00
CA LEU A 243 12.67 -20.99 1.00
C LEU A 243 13.39 -19.86 0.27
N SER A 244 12.71 -18.72 0.11
CA SER A 244 13.26 -17.53 -0.55
C SER A 244 14.09 -16.62 0.38
N GLY A 245 14.07 -16.85 1.70
CA GLY A 245 14.79 -16.04 2.68
C GLY A 245 14.03 -14.83 3.23
N LEU A 246 12.70 -14.74 3.01
CA LEU A 246 11.85 -13.61 3.43
C LEU A 246 11.07 -13.85 4.73
N ALA A 247 10.97 -15.09 5.24
CA ALA A 247 10.07 -15.43 6.33
C ALA A 247 10.46 -14.81 7.69
N TYR A 248 11.75 -14.57 7.91
CA TYR A 248 12.32 -14.19 9.20
C TYR A 248 13.48 -13.22 9.03
N ASP A 249 13.91 -12.60 10.12
CA ASP A 249 15.14 -11.80 10.13
C ASP A 249 16.40 -12.68 9.99
N GLN A 250 17.56 -12.03 9.84
CA GLN A 250 18.87 -12.71 9.69
C GLN A 250 19.22 -13.69 10.84
N ASN A 251 18.52 -13.59 11.99
CA ASN A 251 18.71 -14.46 13.15
C ASN A 251 17.65 -15.58 13.23
N GLY A 252 16.74 -15.65 12.26
CA GLY A 252 15.62 -16.59 12.23
C GLY A 252 14.47 -16.23 13.17
N HIS A 253 14.33 -14.97 13.59
CA HIS A 253 13.25 -14.51 14.44
C HIS A 253 12.14 -13.85 13.61
N ALA A 254 10.90 -14.13 13.98
CA ALA A 254 9.75 -13.36 13.50
C ALA A 254 9.82 -11.92 14.06
N PHE A 255 9.29 -10.97 13.30
CA PHE A 255 9.17 -9.57 13.69
C PHE A 255 7.74 -9.06 13.37
N ALA A 256 7.41 -7.87 13.85
CA ALA A 256 6.08 -7.30 13.65
C ALA A 256 6.03 -6.55 12.32
N GLY A 257 5.83 -7.27 11.21
CA GLY A 257 5.68 -6.68 9.88
C GLY A 257 4.38 -5.87 9.77
N MET A 258 4.48 -4.57 9.43
CA MET A 258 3.35 -3.65 9.32
C MET A 258 3.06 -3.27 7.86
N GLY A 259 3.67 -2.23 7.36
CA GLY A 259 3.63 -1.85 5.96
C GLY A 259 4.79 -2.44 5.19
N ALA A 260 4.59 -2.70 3.91
CA ALA A 260 5.61 -3.22 3.03
C ALA A 260 5.49 -2.64 1.61
N ASP A 261 6.59 -2.62 0.88
CA ASP A 261 6.59 -2.28 -0.54
C ASP A 261 7.73 -2.99 -1.27
N PHE A 262 7.48 -3.34 -2.55
CA PHE A 262 8.49 -3.77 -3.48
C PHE A 262 9.12 -2.57 -4.19
N GLY A 263 10.44 -2.63 -4.45
CA GLY A 263 11.11 -1.63 -5.24
C GLY A 263 12.52 -2.03 -5.67
N ASP A 264 12.88 -1.67 -6.89
CA ASP A 264 14.23 -1.87 -7.40
C ASP A 264 15.13 -0.68 -7.02
N TYR A 265 15.43 -0.55 -5.72
CA TYR A 265 16.22 0.55 -5.18
C TYR A 265 17.68 0.56 -5.68
N ARG A 266 18.12 -0.46 -6.39
CA ARG A 266 19.47 -0.60 -6.96
C ARG A 266 19.51 -0.44 -8.47
N ASN A 267 18.38 -0.24 -9.12
CA ASN A 267 18.27 -0.23 -10.58
C ASN A 267 18.85 -1.50 -11.25
N SER A 268 18.67 -2.62 -10.57
CA SER A 268 19.21 -3.95 -10.94
C SER A 268 18.28 -4.77 -11.83
N GLY A 269 17.01 -4.36 -11.94
CA GLY A 269 15.92 -5.10 -12.57
C GLY A 269 15.23 -6.11 -11.64
N TRP A 270 15.65 -6.19 -10.35
CA TRP A 270 15.12 -7.14 -9.36
C TRP A 270 14.53 -6.38 -8.17
N PRO A 271 13.20 -6.40 -7.97
CA PRO A 271 12.57 -5.67 -6.89
C PRO A 271 12.90 -6.31 -5.54
N SER A 272 13.35 -5.49 -4.61
CA SER A 272 13.62 -5.84 -3.21
C SER A 272 12.40 -5.53 -2.35
N VAL A 273 12.29 -6.17 -1.17
CA VAL A 273 11.17 -5.95 -0.24
C VAL A 273 11.65 -5.13 0.94
N PHE A 274 10.97 -4.01 1.19
CA PHE A 274 11.08 -3.28 2.45
C PHE A 274 9.87 -3.60 3.32
N VAL A 275 10.10 -3.82 4.62
CA VAL A 275 9.05 -4.05 5.63
C VAL A 275 9.37 -3.22 6.85
N ASN A 276 8.47 -2.36 7.27
CA ASN A 276 8.64 -1.68 8.56
C ASN A 276 8.10 -2.52 9.72
N SER A 277 8.51 -2.15 10.93
CA SER A 277 8.25 -2.92 12.14
C SER A 277 7.97 -2.00 13.33
N LEU A 278 7.69 -2.58 14.49
CA LEU A 278 7.48 -1.83 15.73
C LEU A 278 8.81 -1.47 16.42
N ALA A 279 8.75 -0.52 17.34
CA ALA A 279 9.87 -0.13 18.19
C ALA A 279 10.49 -1.35 18.91
N ASN A 280 11.79 -1.28 19.19
CA ASN A 280 12.65 -2.37 19.68
C ASN A 280 12.84 -3.52 18.68
N GLN A 281 12.37 -3.35 17.44
CA GLN A 281 12.65 -4.20 16.30
C GLN A 281 13.20 -3.32 15.16
N LYS A 282 13.97 -3.89 14.25
CA LYS A 282 14.50 -3.14 13.10
C LYS A 282 13.52 -3.25 11.95
N TYR A 283 13.34 -2.16 11.18
CA TYR A 283 12.76 -2.28 9.85
C TYR A 283 13.64 -3.20 9.02
N LYS A 284 13.07 -3.89 8.04
CA LYS A 284 13.77 -4.89 7.24
C LYS A 284 13.88 -4.46 5.80
N LEU A 285 15.07 -4.62 5.23
CA LEU A 285 15.27 -4.57 3.79
C LEU A 285 15.85 -5.90 3.32
N PHE A 286 15.04 -6.62 2.56
CA PHE A 286 15.40 -7.87 1.93
C PHE A 286 15.80 -7.59 0.48
N ARG A 287 17.10 -7.70 0.20
CA ARG A 287 17.64 -7.51 -1.14
C ARG A 287 17.34 -8.74 -1.99
N ASN A 288 16.71 -8.51 -3.13
CA ASN A 288 16.48 -9.57 -4.11
C ASN A 288 17.75 -9.86 -4.94
N ASP A 289 18.13 -11.09 -4.99
CA ASP A 289 19.16 -11.62 -5.91
C ASP A 289 18.54 -12.76 -6.72
N LYS A 290 17.84 -12.38 -7.80
CA LYS A 290 17.22 -13.28 -8.79
C LYS A 290 16.27 -14.31 -8.19
N GLY A 291 15.35 -13.83 -7.33
CA GLY A 291 14.31 -14.65 -6.71
C GLY A 291 14.66 -15.22 -5.34
N THR A 292 15.86 -14.94 -4.81
CA THR A 292 16.24 -15.21 -3.42
C THR A 292 16.53 -13.90 -2.70
N PHE A 293 16.32 -13.88 -1.39
CA PHE A 293 16.42 -12.64 -0.63
C PHE A 293 17.42 -12.75 0.52
N ASP A 294 18.23 -11.70 0.68
CA ASP A 294 19.15 -11.51 1.80
C ASP A 294 18.68 -10.34 2.67
N ASP A 295 18.57 -10.52 3.99
CA ASP A 295 18.39 -9.40 4.92
C ASP A 295 19.67 -8.54 4.97
N VAL A 296 19.62 -7.37 4.35
CA VAL A 296 20.73 -6.42 4.26
C VAL A 296 20.60 -5.25 5.21
N THR A 297 19.62 -5.26 6.10
CA THR A 297 19.23 -4.17 7.01
C THR A 297 20.40 -3.52 7.73
N ASP A 298 21.25 -4.32 8.34
CA ASP A 298 22.40 -3.79 9.11
C ASP A 298 23.56 -3.31 8.21
N SER A 299 23.76 -3.98 7.07
CA SER A 299 24.86 -3.67 6.16
C SER A 299 24.70 -2.32 5.44
N ILE A 300 23.45 -1.83 5.33
CA ILE A 300 23.11 -0.53 4.71
C ILE A 300 22.85 0.58 5.75
N GLY A 301 22.96 0.29 7.05
CA GLY A 301 22.76 1.25 8.14
C GLY A 301 21.30 1.50 8.56
N LEU A 302 20.33 0.83 7.95
CA LEU A 302 18.90 1.02 8.22
C LEU A 302 18.51 0.59 9.66
N GLY A 303 19.13 -0.47 10.18
CA GLY A 303 18.80 -1.00 11.50
C GLY A 303 19.00 0.00 12.65
N ALA A 304 20.03 0.83 12.59
CA ALA A 304 20.29 1.86 13.60
C ALA A 304 19.27 3.01 13.56
N LEU A 305 18.73 3.31 12.38
CA LEU A 305 17.76 4.39 12.18
C LEU A 305 16.34 4.02 12.62
N SER A 306 16.03 2.73 12.71
CA SER A 306 14.67 2.23 12.91
C SER A 306 14.40 1.66 14.32
N MET A 307 15.41 1.36 15.10
CA MET A 307 15.31 0.58 16.35
C MET A 307 14.37 1.17 17.41
N SER A 308 14.27 2.49 17.49
CA SER A 308 13.42 3.17 18.49
C SER A 308 12.06 3.63 17.95
N HIS A 309 11.72 3.26 16.72
CA HIS A 309 10.55 3.78 16.03
C HIS A 309 9.63 2.68 15.54
N SER A 310 8.32 2.99 15.50
CA SER A 310 7.29 2.11 14.93
C SER A 310 6.87 2.66 13.57
N GLY A 311 7.07 1.87 12.50
CA GLY A 311 6.74 2.25 11.13
C GLY A 311 5.41 1.65 10.67
N TRP A 312 4.72 2.34 9.74
CA TRP A 312 3.43 1.97 9.18
C TRP A 312 3.38 2.16 7.67
N GLY A 313 2.78 3.26 7.20
CA GLY A 313 2.76 3.61 5.78
C GLY A 313 4.17 3.81 5.25
N THR A 314 4.48 3.19 4.11
CA THR A 314 5.81 3.27 3.51
C THR A 314 5.71 3.10 2.00
N LYS A 315 6.63 3.71 1.25
CA LYS A 315 6.77 3.46 -0.17
C LYS A 315 8.16 3.85 -0.67
N TRP A 316 8.57 3.13 -1.69
CA TRP A 316 9.68 3.53 -2.53
C TRP A 316 9.23 4.68 -3.45
N ILE A 317 9.86 5.83 -3.34
CA ILE A 317 9.63 7.01 -4.16
C ILE A 317 10.96 7.59 -4.61
N ASP A 318 10.99 8.23 -5.76
CA ASP A 318 12.13 9.06 -6.19
C ASP A 318 11.74 10.52 -5.85
N TYR A 319 12.02 10.96 -4.59
CA TYR A 319 11.50 12.23 -4.10
C TYR A 319 12.20 13.46 -4.72
N ASP A 320 13.41 13.28 -5.26
CA ASP A 320 14.21 14.36 -5.85
C ASP A 320 14.51 14.12 -7.34
N ASN A 321 13.83 13.18 -7.96
CA ASN A 321 13.93 12.87 -9.38
C ASN A 321 15.37 12.55 -9.85
N ASP A 322 16.23 12.02 -8.95
CA ASP A 322 17.62 11.69 -9.30
C ASP A 322 17.78 10.32 -9.98
N GLY A 323 16.69 9.56 -10.13
CA GLY A 323 16.63 8.24 -10.76
C GLY A 323 16.88 7.07 -9.80
N TRP A 324 16.97 7.34 -8.50
CA TRP A 324 17.11 6.32 -7.46
C TRP A 324 15.90 6.34 -6.52
N LEU A 325 15.37 5.15 -6.22
CA LEU A 325 14.24 5.04 -5.30
C LEU A 325 14.69 5.29 -3.87
N ASP A 326 14.13 6.31 -3.25
CA ASP A 326 14.23 6.67 -1.85
C ASP A 326 13.15 5.99 -1.03
N LEU A 327 13.17 6.15 0.29
CA LEU A 327 12.22 5.49 1.16
C LEU A 327 11.57 6.47 2.14
N PHE A 328 10.24 6.53 2.09
CA PHE A 328 9.44 7.25 3.09
C PHE A 328 8.81 6.28 4.08
N ILE A 329 8.77 6.62 5.36
CA ILE A 329 8.11 5.86 6.43
C ILE A 329 7.28 6.79 7.32
N ALA A 330 5.99 6.54 7.38
CA ALA A 330 5.08 7.12 8.37
C ALA A 330 5.29 6.43 9.73
N GLN A 331 5.52 7.19 10.80
CA GLN A 331 5.89 6.66 12.11
C GLN A 331 4.89 7.05 13.20
N GLY A 332 4.83 6.25 14.25
CA GLY A 332 4.01 6.46 15.44
C GLY A 332 3.79 5.16 16.21
N HIS A 333 4.04 5.14 17.51
CA HIS A 333 3.93 3.92 18.31
C HIS A 333 2.50 3.37 18.33
N VAL A 334 2.35 2.04 18.44
CA VAL A 334 1.04 1.38 18.45
C VAL A 334 0.23 1.73 19.71
N MET A 335 0.91 1.86 20.86
CA MET A 335 0.29 2.16 22.15
C MET A 335 0.32 3.66 22.43
N ASP A 336 -0.85 4.23 22.69
CA ASP A 336 -1.03 5.66 23.03
C ASP A 336 -0.55 6.03 24.43
N ASN A 337 -0.25 5.04 25.26
CA ASN A 337 0.21 5.20 26.65
C ASN A 337 1.60 4.59 26.88
N ILE A 338 2.40 4.36 25.83
CA ILE A 338 3.68 3.67 25.91
C ILE A 338 4.66 4.34 26.90
N GLU A 339 4.63 5.65 27.03
CA GLU A 339 5.49 6.42 27.93
C GLU A 339 5.32 6.05 29.41
N LEU A 340 4.15 5.44 29.76
CA LEU A 340 3.87 4.99 31.14
C LEU A 340 4.63 3.71 31.50
N THR A 341 4.97 2.90 30.52
CA THR A 341 5.63 1.60 30.70
C THR A 341 7.07 1.60 30.18
N GLU A 342 7.33 2.32 29.07
CA GLU A 342 8.62 2.43 28.40
C GLU A 342 9.00 3.91 28.20
N PRO A 343 9.60 4.56 29.21
CA PRO A 343 9.85 6.02 29.19
C PRO A 343 10.76 6.52 28.06
N THR A 344 11.49 5.63 27.40
CA THR A 344 12.37 5.94 26.27
C THR A 344 11.63 6.00 24.92
N LEU A 345 10.44 5.41 24.83
CA LEU A 345 9.61 5.42 23.64
C LEU A 345 8.59 6.55 23.69
N ARG A 346 8.01 6.88 22.54
CA ARG A 346 6.97 7.91 22.38
C ARG A 346 5.86 7.39 21.52
N HIS A 347 4.61 7.77 21.87
CA HIS A 347 3.44 7.47 21.01
C HIS A 347 3.50 8.25 19.70
N LEU A 348 3.79 9.53 19.82
CA LEU A 348 3.94 10.41 18.65
C LEU A 348 5.39 10.39 18.16
N GLU A 349 5.59 10.10 16.89
CA GLU A 349 6.89 10.03 16.25
C GLU A 349 6.89 10.84 14.95
N PRO A 350 7.99 11.55 14.59
CA PRO A 350 8.07 12.23 13.31
C PRO A 350 8.25 11.21 12.18
N PRO A 351 7.73 11.46 10.96
CA PRO A 351 7.99 10.60 9.80
C PRO A 351 9.48 10.58 9.43
N LEU A 352 9.89 9.55 8.69
CA LEU A 352 11.26 9.33 8.27
C LEU A 352 11.35 9.37 6.74
N LEU A 353 12.32 10.15 6.22
CA LEU A 353 12.69 10.17 4.81
C LEU A 353 14.17 9.79 4.67
N LEU A 354 14.42 8.72 3.93
CA LEU A 354 15.74 8.18 3.68
C LEU A 354 16.11 8.35 2.21
N LYS A 355 17.15 9.12 1.94
CA LYS A 355 17.72 9.26 0.60
C LYS A 355 18.60 8.04 0.26
N ASN A 356 18.39 7.52 -0.93
CA ASN A 356 19.18 6.44 -1.51
C ASN A 356 20.37 7.00 -2.29
N GLU A 357 21.56 6.76 -1.79
CA GLU A 357 22.82 7.09 -2.44
C GLU A 357 23.43 5.82 -3.07
N GLN A 358 22.81 5.35 -4.18
CA GLN A 358 23.23 4.17 -4.95
C GLN A 358 23.32 2.88 -4.11
N GLY A 359 22.29 2.64 -3.30
CA GLY A 359 22.16 1.44 -2.47
C GLY A 359 22.58 1.64 -1.00
N ARG A 360 22.95 2.84 -0.61
CA ARG A 360 23.14 3.27 0.79
C ARG A 360 22.12 4.32 1.16
N PHE A 361 21.65 4.30 2.39
CA PHE A 361 20.62 5.24 2.85
C PHE A 361 21.15 6.24 3.85
N SER A 362 20.82 7.51 3.64
CA SER A 362 21.08 8.59 4.59
C SER A 362 19.75 9.19 5.07
N ASN A 363 19.66 9.48 6.37
CA ASN A 363 18.47 10.14 6.93
C ASN A 363 18.54 11.64 6.63
N ILE A 364 17.61 12.09 5.79
CA ILE A 364 17.50 13.51 5.38
C ILE A 364 16.29 14.22 5.99
N SER A 365 15.53 13.54 6.86
CA SER A 365 14.32 14.08 7.48
C SER A 365 14.53 15.48 8.07
N HIS A 366 15.64 15.70 8.75
CA HIS A 366 15.95 16.98 9.40
C HIS A 366 16.31 18.09 8.39
N GLY A 367 15.82 18.23 7.32
CA GLY A 367 16.02 19.29 6.31
C GLY A 367 14.93 19.29 5.29
N SER A 368 14.04 18.30 5.38
CA SER A 368 13.01 18.04 4.38
C SER A 368 11.65 18.67 4.72
N GLY A 369 11.60 19.55 5.72
CA GLY A 369 10.39 20.28 6.11
C GLY A 369 9.98 20.07 7.55
N SER A 370 9.10 20.95 8.06
CA SER A 370 8.72 20.97 9.48
C SER A 370 8.00 19.71 9.95
N VAL A 371 7.29 19.01 9.07
CA VAL A 371 6.59 17.76 9.41
C VAL A 371 7.56 16.68 9.88
N PHE A 372 8.78 16.61 9.33
CA PHE A 372 9.78 15.63 9.70
C PHE A 372 10.43 15.89 11.07
N THR A 373 10.02 16.96 11.74
CA THR A 373 10.39 17.27 13.13
C THR A 373 9.15 17.38 14.04
N THR A 374 7.95 17.20 13.48
CA THR A 374 6.68 17.25 14.22
C THR A 374 6.22 15.84 14.56
N PRO A 375 6.16 15.46 15.84
CA PRO A 375 5.68 14.15 16.23
C PRO A 375 4.20 13.97 15.93
N ILE A 376 3.84 12.84 15.29
CA ILE A 376 2.47 12.47 14.90
C ILE A 376 2.22 10.99 15.17
N ALA A 377 0.96 10.58 15.24
CA ALA A 377 0.59 9.16 15.29
C ALA A 377 0.20 8.67 13.89
N ALA A 378 1.16 8.65 12.97
CA ALA A 378 0.90 8.26 11.59
C ALA A 378 0.53 6.78 11.46
N ARG A 379 -0.26 6.45 10.43
CA ARG A 379 -0.65 5.08 10.07
C ARG A 379 -0.55 4.90 8.55
N GLY A 380 -1.67 4.85 7.84
CA GLY A 380 -1.67 4.73 6.39
C GLY A 380 -1.01 5.90 5.70
N ALA A 381 -0.34 5.64 4.59
CA ALA A 381 0.18 6.67 3.70
C ALA A 381 -0.04 6.27 2.24
N ALA A 382 -0.41 7.24 1.40
CA ALA A 382 -0.56 7.09 -0.05
C ALA A 382 0.30 8.13 -0.78
N PHE A 383 0.73 7.79 -1.98
CA PHE A 383 1.75 8.49 -2.74
C PHE A 383 1.29 8.74 -4.18
N GLY A 384 1.59 9.91 -4.70
CA GLY A 384 1.28 10.33 -6.06
C GLY A 384 1.54 11.83 -6.23
N ASP A 385 1.53 12.30 -7.46
CA ASP A 385 1.72 13.70 -7.81
C ASP A 385 0.35 14.40 -7.82
N LEU A 386 0.02 15.14 -6.76
CA LEU A 386 -1.29 15.78 -6.52
C LEU A 386 -1.51 17.04 -7.37
N ASP A 387 -0.44 17.71 -7.75
CA ASP A 387 -0.55 18.95 -8.52
C ASP A 387 0.07 18.87 -9.93
N ASN A 388 0.42 17.64 -10.34
CA ASN A 388 0.97 17.32 -11.66
C ASN A 388 2.24 18.12 -12.00
N ASP A 389 3.05 18.45 -10.98
CA ASP A 389 4.31 19.18 -11.12
C ASP A 389 5.53 18.26 -11.34
N GLY A 390 5.31 16.94 -11.26
CA GLY A 390 6.34 15.91 -11.47
C GLY A 390 7.12 15.51 -10.22
N PHE A 391 6.68 15.94 -9.06
CA PHE A 391 7.23 15.49 -7.80
C PHE A 391 6.20 14.68 -7.01
N VAL A 392 6.62 13.59 -6.40
CA VAL A 392 5.71 12.73 -5.65
C VAL A 392 5.36 13.37 -4.32
N ASP A 393 4.06 13.56 -4.09
CA ASP A 393 3.45 14.03 -2.85
C ASP A 393 3.00 12.86 -1.96
N ILE A 394 2.69 13.15 -0.69
CA ILE A 394 2.32 12.13 0.29
C ILE A 394 1.09 12.57 1.07
N ALA A 395 0.08 11.71 1.15
CA ALA A 395 -1.03 11.85 2.07
C ALA A 395 -0.91 10.84 3.21
N ILE A 396 -1.00 11.31 4.46
CA ILE A 396 -0.85 10.49 5.67
C ILE A 396 -2.15 10.53 6.47
N ASN A 397 -2.65 9.35 6.83
CA ASN A 397 -3.74 9.21 7.80
C ASN A 397 -3.17 9.00 9.21
N CYS A 398 -3.64 9.77 10.18
CA CYS A 398 -3.14 9.76 11.55
C CYS A 398 -4.22 9.26 12.53
N ASN A 399 -3.78 8.53 13.58
CA ASN A 399 -4.64 8.26 14.72
C ASN A 399 -4.75 9.50 15.60
N ASP A 400 -5.96 9.82 16.05
CA ASP A 400 -6.26 10.95 16.94
C ASP A 400 -5.70 12.31 16.46
N GLY A 401 -5.56 12.47 15.14
CA GLY A 401 -5.02 13.67 14.53
C GLY A 401 -5.69 14.03 13.21
N HIS A 402 -5.29 15.15 12.65
CA HIS A 402 -5.67 15.54 11.31
C HIS A 402 -4.88 14.72 10.28
N ALA A 403 -5.51 14.44 9.14
CA ALA A 403 -4.77 13.98 7.96
C ALA A 403 -3.72 15.02 7.56
N ILE A 404 -2.58 14.56 7.05
CA ILE A 404 -1.46 15.41 6.65
C ILE A 404 -1.19 15.20 5.17
N ILE A 405 -1.05 16.29 4.44
CA ILE A 405 -0.63 16.28 3.05
C ILE A 405 0.74 16.94 2.98
N LEU A 406 1.71 16.21 2.47
CA LEU A 406 3.06 16.71 2.22
C LEU A 406 3.17 16.97 0.73
N ARG A 407 3.22 18.24 0.38
CA ARG A 407 3.54 18.65 -0.97
C ARG A 407 5.05 18.73 -1.14
N ASN A 408 5.59 18.02 -2.11
CA ASN A 408 6.98 18.11 -2.49
C ASN A 408 7.21 19.39 -3.30
N GLN A 409 8.02 20.29 -2.78
CA GLN A 409 8.30 21.60 -3.40
C GLN A 409 9.76 21.71 -3.85
N ARG A 410 10.38 20.58 -4.15
CA ARG A 410 11.77 20.57 -4.57
C ARG A 410 11.90 21.12 -5.98
N ASP A 411 12.91 21.93 -6.20
CA ASP A 411 13.30 22.49 -7.51
C ASP A 411 14.84 22.46 -7.61
N ASP A 412 15.38 21.32 -7.97
CA ASP A 412 16.82 21.09 -8.17
C ASP A 412 17.20 20.97 -9.64
N GLY A 413 16.23 21.17 -10.55
CA GLY A 413 16.42 21.09 -11.99
C GLY A 413 16.57 19.68 -12.53
N ASN A 414 16.22 18.66 -11.74
CA ASN A 414 16.11 17.30 -12.22
C ASN A 414 14.84 17.11 -13.07
N HIS A 415 14.98 16.29 -14.12
CA HIS A 415 13.90 15.95 -15.03
C HIS A 415 13.17 14.68 -14.59
N TRP A 416 11.97 14.47 -15.14
CA TRP A 416 11.12 13.34 -14.79
C TRP A 416 10.24 12.91 -15.96
N ILE A 417 9.59 11.77 -15.83
CA ILE A 417 8.44 11.36 -16.63
C ILE A 417 7.51 10.48 -15.80
N THR A 418 6.22 10.72 -15.96
CA THR A 418 5.17 9.86 -15.37
C THR A 418 4.37 9.20 -16.48
N LEU A 419 4.23 7.87 -16.40
CA LEU A 419 3.53 7.09 -17.42
C LEU A 419 2.19 6.61 -16.88
N ASN A 420 1.10 7.04 -17.54
CA ASN A 420 -0.26 6.58 -17.29
C ASN A 420 -0.63 5.53 -18.33
N LEU A 421 -0.70 4.27 -17.93
CA LEU A 421 -1.00 3.15 -18.82
C LEU A 421 -2.49 2.85 -18.86
N ILE A 422 -3.01 2.56 -20.07
CA ILE A 422 -4.40 2.15 -20.30
C ILE A 422 -4.40 0.82 -21.05
N GLY A 423 -4.84 -0.24 -20.36
CA GLY A 423 -5.02 -1.57 -20.94
C GLY A 423 -6.18 -1.61 -21.96
N THR A 424 -6.08 -2.54 -22.90
CA THR A 424 -7.14 -2.82 -23.90
C THR A 424 -7.41 -4.31 -24.03
N SER A 425 -6.38 -5.14 -23.91
CA SER A 425 -6.44 -6.59 -23.78
C SER A 425 -6.07 -7.02 -22.36
N SER A 426 -5.32 -6.21 -21.66
CA SER A 426 -5.06 -6.26 -20.22
C SER A 426 -6.22 -5.60 -19.47
N ASN A 427 -6.25 -5.73 -18.14
CA ASN A 427 -7.10 -4.91 -17.30
C ASN A 427 -6.85 -3.42 -17.59
N ARG A 428 -7.90 -2.61 -17.49
CA ARG A 428 -7.86 -1.22 -17.97
C ARG A 428 -6.86 -0.35 -17.22
N ASP A 429 -6.63 -0.62 -15.95
CA ASP A 429 -5.63 0.08 -15.14
C ASP A 429 -4.19 -0.36 -15.43
N ALA A 430 -4.01 -1.37 -16.29
CA ALA A 430 -2.71 -1.97 -16.60
C ALA A 430 -1.95 -2.47 -15.35
N ILE A 431 -2.66 -2.76 -14.24
CA ILE A 431 -2.05 -3.34 -13.04
C ILE A 431 -1.40 -4.67 -13.42
N GLY A 432 -0.11 -4.83 -13.07
CA GLY A 432 0.72 -5.96 -13.48
C GLY A 432 1.62 -5.66 -14.69
N ALA A 433 1.52 -4.47 -15.29
CA ALA A 433 2.45 -4.08 -16.35
C ALA A 433 3.84 -3.80 -15.78
N LYS A 434 4.88 -4.26 -16.48
CA LYS A 434 6.29 -4.00 -16.16
C LYS A 434 6.86 -3.00 -17.15
N ILE A 435 7.43 -1.92 -16.63
CA ILE A 435 8.01 -0.83 -17.43
C ILE A 435 9.50 -0.81 -17.20
N ARG A 436 10.27 -0.86 -18.28
CA ARG A 436 11.71 -0.64 -18.29
C ARG A 436 12.01 0.65 -19.05
N LEU A 437 12.62 1.60 -18.37
CA LEU A 437 13.05 2.88 -18.94
C LEU A 437 14.57 2.91 -19.02
N LEU A 438 15.11 3.30 -20.19
CA LEU A 438 16.53 3.53 -20.42
C LEU A 438 16.76 4.99 -20.76
N SER A 439 17.59 5.67 -19.99
CA SER A 439 18.00 7.07 -20.21
C SER A 439 19.53 7.22 -20.06
N ASP A 440 20.05 8.42 -20.23
CA ASP A 440 21.46 8.70 -19.92
C ASP A 440 21.79 8.54 -18.42
N ALA A 441 20.77 8.62 -17.53
CA ALA A 441 20.92 8.35 -16.11
C ALA A 441 21.02 6.86 -15.76
N GLY A 442 20.74 5.96 -16.72
CA GLY A 442 20.77 4.51 -16.53
C GLY A 442 19.45 3.82 -16.85
N GLN A 443 19.33 2.58 -16.39
CA GLN A 443 18.11 1.79 -16.54
C GLN A 443 17.32 1.80 -15.23
N GLN A 444 16.01 1.94 -15.33
CA GLN A 444 15.06 1.83 -14.22
C GLN A 444 13.94 0.86 -14.58
N THR A 445 13.38 0.20 -13.57
CA THR A 445 12.23 -0.71 -13.74
C THR A 445 11.15 -0.34 -12.74
N ARG A 446 9.87 -0.34 -13.17
CA ARG A 446 8.69 -0.17 -12.32
C ARG A 446 7.66 -1.23 -12.67
N PHE A 447 6.92 -1.66 -11.66
CA PHE A 447 5.75 -2.52 -11.78
C PHE A 447 4.50 -1.70 -11.45
N VAL A 448 3.49 -1.74 -12.31
CA VAL A 448 2.25 -0.96 -12.11
C VAL A 448 1.39 -1.65 -11.06
N SER A 449 1.19 -0.98 -9.94
CA SER A 449 0.37 -1.46 -8.83
C SER A 449 -0.13 -0.28 -7.99
N THR A 450 -1.34 -0.39 -7.43
CA THR A 450 -1.84 0.53 -6.39
C THR A 450 -1.53 0.02 -4.98
N ALA A 451 -1.06 -1.22 -4.84
CA ALA A 451 -0.68 -1.86 -3.58
C ALA A 451 0.66 -1.33 -3.03
N GLY A 452 1.03 -1.82 -1.87
CA GLY A 452 2.17 -1.38 -1.07
C GLY A 452 1.72 -0.53 0.11
N SER A 453 2.66 -0.03 0.91
CA SER A 453 2.39 0.76 2.10
C SER A 453 1.68 -0.04 3.22
N TYR A 454 1.00 0.65 4.12
CA TYR A 454 0.19 0.05 5.18
C TYR A 454 -1.28 0.30 4.90
N ILE A 455 -2.02 -0.76 4.55
CA ILE A 455 -3.48 -0.77 4.33
C ILE A 455 -4.00 0.40 3.48
N SER A 456 -3.21 0.88 2.52
CA SER A 456 -3.46 2.09 1.72
C SER A 456 -3.25 1.80 0.24
N ALA A 457 -3.78 2.67 -0.63
CA ALA A 457 -3.60 2.58 -2.08
C ALA A 457 -2.98 3.88 -2.62
N SER A 458 -1.97 3.74 -3.48
CA SER A 458 -1.28 4.86 -4.12
C SER A 458 -1.69 5.02 -5.58
N ASP A 459 -1.30 6.14 -6.18
CA ASP A 459 -1.43 6.36 -7.62
C ASP A 459 -0.83 5.20 -8.42
N LYS A 460 -1.55 4.75 -9.46
CA LYS A 460 -1.12 3.70 -10.37
C LYS A 460 -0.11 4.16 -11.42
N ARG A 461 0.01 5.48 -11.64
CA ARG A 461 0.94 6.03 -12.63
C ARG A 461 2.38 5.72 -12.24
N ALA A 462 3.17 5.24 -13.21
CA ALA A 462 4.57 4.90 -12.98
C ALA A 462 5.46 6.13 -13.14
N HIS A 463 6.10 6.56 -12.06
CA HIS A 463 6.98 7.73 -12.03
C HIS A 463 8.46 7.33 -12.15
N PHE A 464 9.23 8.13 -12.93
CA PHE A 464 10.66 7.97 -13.15
C PHE A 464 11.35 9.32 -13.06
N GLY A 465 12.25 9.50 -12.12
CA GLY A 465 13.22 10.59 -12.13
C GLY A 465 14.33 10.31 -13.14
N LEU A 466 14.84 11.35 -13.76
CA LEU A 466 15.83 11.29 -14.84
C LEU A 466 17.15 11.99 -14.47
N GLY A 467 17.23 12.57 -13.25
CA GLY A 467 18.33 13.46 -12.88
C GLY A 467 18.45 14.63 -13.85
N SER A 468 19.66 15.00 -14.18
CA SER A 468 19.93 16.04 -15.19
C SER A 468 19.77 15.57 -16.65
N SER A 469 19.35 14.32 -16.88
CA SER A 469 19.22 13.75 -18.22
C SER A 469 17.94 14.23 -18.91
N LYS A 470 18.08 14.72 -20.13
CA LYS A 470 16.96 15.11 -21.00
C LYS A 470 16.66 14.06 -22.08
N LYS A 471 17.34 12.93 -22.05
CA LYS A 471 17.20 11.95 -23.12
C LYS A 471 16.74 10.62 -22.60
N ILE A 472 15.55 10.22 -23.02
CA ILE A 472 15.01 8.87 -22.86
C ILE A 472 15.29 8.11 -24.15
N HIS A 473 16.04 7.02 -24.06
CA HIS A 473 16.42 6.20 -25.21
C HIS A 473 15.35 5.18 -25.58
N LEU A 474 14.68 4.62 -24.53
CA LEU A 474 13.69 3.57 -24.71
C LEU A 474 12.76 3.54 -23.49
N VAL A 475 11.48 3.42 -23.76
CA VAL A 475 10.48 2.94 -22.82
C VAL A 475 9.95 1.60 -23.36
N GLU A 476 10.20 0.52 -22.65
CA GLU A 476 9.67 -0.81 -22.95
C GLU A 476 8.60 -1.17 -21.92
N ILE A 477 7.41 -1.49 -22.40
CA ILE A 477 6.27 -1.88 -21.58
C ILE A 477 5.91 -3.31 -21.89
N THR A 478 6.03 -4.19 -20.90
CA THR A 478 5.48 -5.53 -20.94
C THR A 478 4.11 -5.50 -20.31
N TRP A 479 3.06 -5.58 -21.12
CA TRP A 479 1.66 -5.54 -20.67
C TRP A 479 1.24 -6.87 -20.04
N PRO A 480 0.28 -6.89 -19.09
CA PRO A 480 -0.26 -8.14 -18.53
C PRO A 480 -0.74 -9.14 -19.59
N SER A 481 -1.25 -8.67 -20.73
CA SER A 481 -1.62 -9.50 -21.87
C SER A 481 -0.46 -10.26 -22.54
N GLY A 482 0.80 -9.91 -22.18
CA GLY A 482 2.02 -10.43 -22.79
C GLY A 482 2.49 -9.64 -24.03
N ILE A 483 1.79 -8.58 -24.44
CA ILE A 483 2.26 -7.67 -25.49
C ILE A 483 3.46 -6.89 -24.96
N VAL A 484 4.49 -6.73 -25.78
CA VAL A 484 5.63 -5.85 -25.51
C VAL A 484 5.55 -4.64 -26.45
N GLN A 485 5.52 -3.44 -25.86
CA GLN A 485 5.47 -2.18 -26.59
C GLN A 485 6.76 -1.39 -26.35
N HIS A 486 7.33 -0.86 -27.43
CA HIS A 486 8.50 0.01 -27.37
C HIS A 486 8.14 1.41 -27.82
N LEU A 487 8.61 2.40 -27.08
CA LEU A 487 8.49 3.81 -27.41
C LEU A 487 9.89 4.42 -27.45
N GLU A 488 10.20 5.06 -28.57
CA GLU A 488 11.42 5.82 -28.78
C GLU A 488 11.12 7.30 -28.86
N SER A 489 12.10 8.15 -28.59
CA SER A 489 11.96 9.61 -28.68
C SER A 489 10.86 10.18 -27.77
N VAL A 490 10.75 9.65 -26.57
CA VAL A 490 9.89 10.18 -25.52
C VAL A 490 10.56 11.39 -24.86
N HIS A 491 9.80 12.46 -24.63
CA HIS A 491 10.29 13.68 -24.00
C HIS A 491 10.17 13.58 -22.47
N GLU A 492 11.02 14.31 -21.78
CA GLU A 492 10.98 14.51 -20.33
C GLU A 492 9.87 15.50 -19.91
N ASP A 493 9.68 15.65 -18.59
CA ASP A 493 8.83 16.65 -17.92
C ASP A 493 7.36 16.62 -18.37
N GLN A 494 6.78 15.42 -18.40
CA GLN A 494 5.38 15.23 -18.78
C GLN A 494 4.75 14.01 -18.12
N ILE A 495 3.43 14.06 -18.02
CA ILE A 495 2.58 12.87 -17.79
C ILE A 495 2.16 12.35 -19.17
N LEU A 496 2.65 11.18 -19.54
CA LEU A 496 2.39 10.57 -20.85
C LEU A 496 1.38 9.41 -20.70
N THR A 497 0.20 9.57 -21.32
CA THR A 497 -0.77 8.47 -21.41
C THR A 497 -0.45 7.57 -22.58
N ILE A 498 -0.28 6.26 -22.26
CA ILE A 498 0.07 5.22 -23.24
C ILE A 498 -1.03 4.15 -23.24
N LYS A 499 -1.57 3.89 -24.41
CA LYS A 499 -2.59 2.87 -24.61
C LYS A 499 -1.95 1.58 -25.12
N GLU A 500 -2.37 0.45 -24.58
CA GLU A 500 -1.95 -0.87 -25.03
C GLU A 500 -2.30 -1.07 -26.52
N PRO A 501 -1.36 -1.56 -27.36
CA PRO A 501 -1.63 -1.85 -28.76
C PRO A 501 -2.68 -2.98 -28.90
N SER A 502 -3.54 -2.89 -29.91
CA SER A 502 -4.44 -4.01 -30.25
C SER A 502 -3.62 -5.25 -30.67
N ARG A 503 -4.04 -6.43 -30.26
CA ARG A 503 -3.49 -7.65 -30.85
C ARG A 503 -3.83 -7.63 -32.36
N LEU A 504 -2.78 -7.74 -33.20
CA LEU A 504 -2.92 -7.89 -34.65
C LEU A 504 -3.54 -9.22 -35.03
#